data_87ef4ed76b1927989e5f71bfbaa02182
#
_entry.id   87ef4ed76b1927989e5f71bfbaa02182
#
_cell.length_a   1.000
_cell.length_b   1.000
_cell.length_c   1.000
_cell.angle_alpha   90.00
_cell.angle_beta   90.00
_cell.angle_gamma   90.00
#
_symmetry.space_group_name_H-M   'P 1'
#
loop_
_entity.id
_entity.type
_entity.pdbx_description
1 polymer ?
#
loop_
_entity_poly.entity_id
_entity_poly.type
_entity_poly.pdbx_seq_one_letter_code
_entity_poly.pdbx_strand_id
1 'polypeptide(L)'
;MSLPYLTKLIKKLAPQVGASFVVESEWGVAGQIIYKNGTVRSLRFYTLDLNRVASADIAKDKDYAKFFMKRRGYSVAEGKTVFKNSWAKTLKNDRDINYAKKYAKKLGYPVIVKPNSMSQGSGVSLAWSEKELNQALFDIFLHEKIAIVERYLPGRDYRVVVLDNEIISAYERVPLSVVGDGRSSILSLLKKKQNNFIKDGRDTRINFLDPRIKNKLAKQGLNLKSVLIKREAVFLLDNANLSTGGDAVDV
;
A
#
# COMPACT_ATOMS: atom_id res chain seq x y z
N MET A 1 15.25 -8.63 -22.27
CA MET A 1 14.25 -8.07 -21.33
C MET A 1 14.46 -6.56 -21.25
N SER A 2 13.43 -5.72 -21.23
CA SER A 2 13.64 -4.26 -21.12
C SER A 2 14.00 -3.91 -19.68
N LEU A 3 15.00 -3.03 -19.48
CA LEU A 3 15.39 -2.54 -18.15
C LEU A 3 14.19 -1.92 -17.41
N PRO A 4 14.10 -2.09 -16.07
CA PRO A 4 13.11 -1.42 -15.23
C PRO A 4 13.13 0.10 -15.39
N TYR A 5 11.99 0.75 -15.17
CA TYR A 5 11.85 2.20 -15.35
C TYR A 5 12.88 3.00 -14.54
N LEU A 6 13.04 2.71 -13.24
CA LEU A 6 14.01 3.43 -12.40
C LEU A 6 15.45 3.26 -12.90
N THR A 7 15.83 2.06 -13.32
CA THR A 7 17.15 1.79 -13.87
C THR A 7 17.42 2.64 -15.14
N LYS A 8 16.43 2.72 -16.04
CA LYS A 8 16.52 3.61 -17.23
C LYS A 8 16.65 5.07 -16.82
N LEU A 9 15.85 5.50 -15.85
CA LEU A 9 15.87 6.89 -15.37
C LEU A 9 17.22 7.24 -14.75
N ILE A 10 17.77 6.42 -13.87
CA ILE A 10 19.08 6.66 -13.24
C ILE A 10 20.19 6.65 -14.29
N LYS A 11 20.15 5.70 -15.24
CA LYS A 11 21.12 5.67 -16.35
C LYS A 11 21.13 6.99 -17.16
N LYS A 12 19.96 7.62 -17.31
CA LYS A 12 19.82 8.90 -17.98
C LYS A 12 20.30 10.08 -17.12
N LEU A 13 20.04 10.03 -15.80
CA LEU A 13 20.28 11.17 -14.91
C LEU A 13 21.69 11.19 -14.30
N ALA A 14 22.31 10.02 -14.05
CA ALA A 14 23.62 9.95 -13.39
C ALA A 14 24.69 10.81 -14.09
N PRO A 15 24.82 10.81 -15.44
CA PRO A 15 25.78 11.69 -16.12
C PRO A 15 25.51 13.19 -15.91
N GLN A 16 24.25 13.59 -15.71
CA GLN A 16 23.88 15.00 -15.53
C GLN A 16 24.36 15.57 -14.20
N VAL A 17 24.56 14.69 -13.20
CA VAL A 17 25.15 15.06 -11.89
C VAL A 17 26.63 14.67 -11.78
N GLY A 18 27.27 14.39 -12.91
CA GLY A 18 28.70 14.04 -12.97
C GLY A 18 29.02 12.67 -12.36
N ALA A 19 28.08 11.75 -12.33
CA ALA A 19 28.25 10.38 -11.82
C ALA A 19 28.18 9.36 -12.97
N SER A 20 28.74 8.19 -12.76
CA SER A 20 28.53 7.00 -13.58
C SER A 20 27.55 6.05 -12.91
N PHE A 21 26.95 5.16 -13.71
CA PHE A 21 26.01 4.17 -13.19
C PHE A 21 26.34 2.79 -13.73
N VAL A 22 26.71 1.89 -12.82
CA VAL A 22 26.94 0.48 -13.09
C VAL A 22 25.70 -0.29 -12.68
N VAL A 23 25.17 -1.11 -13.58
CA VAL A 23 23.98 -1.94 -13.34
C VAL A 23 24.36 -3.40 -13.59
N GLU A 24 23.83 -4.29 -12.77
CA GLU A 24 24.03 -5.72 -13.00
C GLU A 24 23.35 -6.13 -14.33
N SER A 25 23.99 -7.06 -15.04
CA SER A 25 23.72 -7.30 -16.45
C SER A 25 22.55 -8.24 -16.73
N GLU A 26 22.14 -9.05 -15.76
CA GLU A 26 21.15 -10.11 -15.99
C GLU A 26 19.71 -9.58 -15.90
N TRP A 27 19.39 -8.92 -14.79
CA TRP A 27 18.03 -8.48 -14.49
C TRP A 27 17.84 -6.96 -14.56
N GLY A 28 18.92 -6.20 -14.43
CA GLY A 28 18.90 -4.74 -14.43
C GLY A 28 18.19 -4.12 -13.23
N VAL A 29 18.11 -4.83 -12.10
CA VAL A 29 17.35 -4.40 -10.91
C VAL A 29 18.24 -3.92 -9.76
N ALA A 30 19.55 -4.17 -9.83
CA ALA A 30 20.53 -3.70 -8.86
C ALA A 30 21.63 -2.91 -9.56
N GLY A 31 22.16 -1.88 -8.90
CA GLY A 31 23.23 -1.08 -9.47
C GLY A 31 23.89 -0.15 -8.47
N GLN A 32 24.90 0.55 -8.94
CA GLN A 32 25.69 1.50 -8.17
C GLN A 32 25.86 2.81 -8.92
N ILE A 33 25.55 3.92 -8.27
CA ILE A 33 25.87 5.26 -8.72
C ILE A 33 27.24 5.61 -8.14
N ILE A 34 28.21 5.91 -9.00
CA ILE A 34 29.60 6.21 -8.63
C ILE A 34 29.88 7.67 -8.95
N TYR A 35 30.10 8.46 -7.94
CA TYR A 35 30.41 9.88 -8.04
C TYR A 35 31.92 10.11 -8.30
N LYS A 36 32.28 11.24 -8.89
CA LYS A 36 33.68 11.61 -9.19
C LYS A 36 34.60 11.64 -7.95
N ASN A 37 34.02 11.92 -6.77
CA ASN A 37 34.77 11.90 -5.52
C ASN A 37 34.96 10.51 -4.90
N GLY A 38 34.63 9.46 -5.63
CA GLY A 38 34.73 8.07 -5.18
C GLY A 38 33.55 7.57 -4.33
N THR A 39 32.59 8.44 -3.99
CA THR A 39 31.39 8.01 -3.26
C THR A 39 30.57 7.05 -4.11
N VAL A 40 30.20 5.91 -3.53
CA VAL A 40 29.33 4.91 -4.17
C VAL A 40 28.00 4.85 -3.44
N ARG A 41 26.90 4.89 -4.19
CA ARG A 41 25.54 4.70 -3.68
C ARG A 41 24.88 3.52 -4.37
N SER A 42 24.37 2.58 -3.58
CA SER A 42 23.74 1.37 -4.10
C SER A 42 22.24 1.51 -4.21
N LEU A 43 21.67 0.79 -5.17
CA LEU A 43 20.21 0.67 -5.30
C LEU A 43 19.81 -0.75 -5.67
N ARG A 44 18.60 -1.13 -5.24
CA ARG A 44 17.96 -2.37 -5.68
C ARG A 44 16.47 -2.11 -5.83
N PHE A 45 15.91 -2.37 -7.03
CA PHE A 45 14.55 -1.96 -7.39
C PHE A 45 14.33 -0.46 -7.09
N TYR A 46 13.35 -0.14 -6.24
CA TYR A 46 13.03 1.23 -5.79
C TYR A 46 13.65 1.59 -4.42
N THR A 47 14.52 0.73 -3.89
CA THR A 47 15.25 0.99 -2.64
C THR A 47 16.56 1.68 -2.95
N LEU A 48 16.70 2.92 -2.50
CA LEU A 48 17.90 3.73 -2.63
C LEU A 48 18.69 3.72 -1.30
N ASP A 49 20.00 3.92 -1.39
CA ASP A 49 20.91 4.01 -0.24
C ASP A 49 20.85 5.41 0.40
N LEU A 50 19.65 5.79 0.86
CA LEU A 50 19.40 7.09 1.50
C LEU A 50 19.21 6.98 3.01
N ASN A 51 18.62 5.88 3.48
CA ASN A 51 18.32 5.68 4.88
C ASN A 51 19.26 4.65 5.51
N ARG A 52 19.60 4.86 6.78
CA ARG A 52 20.32 3.85 7.55
C ARG A 52 19.48 2.59 7.72
N VAL A 53 20.11 1.41 7.68
CA VAL A 53 19.42 0.11 7.68
C VAL A 53 18.41 -0.01 8.82
N ALA A 54 18.82 0.24 10.06
CA ALA A 54 17.93 0.15 11.22
C ALA A 54 16.73 1.12 11.15
N SER A 55 16.94 2.34 10.62
CA SER A 55 15.85 3.30 10.44
C SER A 55 14.86 2.82 9.36
N ALA A 56 15.36 2.23 8.29
CA ALA A 56 14.54 1.64 7.24
C ALA A 56 13.72 0.45 7.76
N ASP A 57 14.31 -0.39 8.60
CA ASP A 57 13.63 -1.56 9.18
C ASP A 57 12.56 -1.14 10.19
N ILE A 58 12.83 -0.15 11.04
CA ILE A 58 11.80 0.44 11.91
C ILE A 58 10.64 1.01 11.08
N ALA A 59 10.93 1.70 9.97
CA ALA A 59 9.89 2.27 9.11
C ALA A 59 9.03 1.23 8.39
N LYS A 60 9.56 0.01 8.12
CA LYS A 60 8.79 -1.11 7.55
C LYS A 60 7.83 -1.73 8.56
N ASP A 61 8.18 -1.73 9.85
CA ASP A 61 7.33 -2.20 10.93
C ASP A 61 6.37 -1.08 11.36
N LYS A 62 5.08 -1.28 11.10
CA LYS A 62 4.07 -0.23 11.33
C LYS A 62 3.89 0.11 12.81
N ASP A 63 4.09 -0.86 13.71
CA ASP A 63 3.95 -0.63 15.15
C ASP A 63 5.13 0.18 15.68
N TYR A 64 6.35 -0.21 15.33
CA TYR A 64 7.55 0.54 15.72
C TYR A 64 7.62 1.93 15.08
N ALA A 65 7.26 2.05 13.80
CA ALA A 65 7.17 3.35 13.14
C ALA A 65 6.20 4.30 13.88
N LYS A 66 4.99 3.81 14.21
CA LYS A 66 3.99 4.59 14.97
C LYS A 66 4.49 4.97 16.37
N PHE A 67 5.20 4.06 17.06
CA PHE A 67 5.80 4.36 18.37
C PHE A 67 6.74 5.57 18.29
N PHE A 68 7.68 5.56 17.34
CA PHE A 68 8.64 6.65 17.20
C PHE A 68 8.02 7.94 16.69
N MET A 69 7.03 7.86 15.78
CA MET A 69 6.27 9.03 15.32
C MET A 69 5.52 9.69 16.50
N LYS A 70 4.78 8.90 17.28
CA LYS A 70 4.07 9.40 18.46
C LYS A 70 5.02 10.03 19.48
N ARG A 71 6.19 9.41 19.73
CA ARG A 71 7.22 9.94 20.62
C ARG A 71 7.75 11.31 20.16
N ARG A 72 7.69 11.60 18.86
CA ARG A 72 8.07 12.89 18.26
C ARG A 72 6.90 13.88 18.16
N GLY A 73 5.73 13.56 18.76
CA GLY A 73 4.55 14.44 18.75
C GLY A 73 3.66 14.33 17.51
N TYR A 74 3.98 13.44 16.57
CA TYR A 74 3.11 13.24 15.39
C TYR A 74 1.84 12.48 15.76
N SER A 75 0.72 12.88 15.18
CA SER A 75 -0.54 12.15 15.27
C SER A 75 -0.45 10.83 14.49
N VAL A 76 -0.87 9.75 15.14
CA VAL A 76 -0.93 8.42 14.52
C VAL A 76 -2.28 7.75 14.82
N ALA A 77 -2.76 6.91 13.90
CA ALA A 77 -3.97 6.13 14.15
C ALA A 77 -3.82 5.28 15.43
N GLU A 78 -4.80 5.40 16.34
CA GLU A 78 -4.85 4.55 17.54
C GLU A 78 -4.99 3.09 17.12
N GLY A 79 -4.12 2.22 17.62
CA GLY A 79 -4.12 0.81 17.24
C GLY A 79 -3.19 -0.02 18.10
N LYS A 80 -3.36 -1.33 18.00
CA LYS A 80 -2.54 -2.33 18.71
C LYS A 80 -2.17 -3.48 17.79
N THR A 81 -0.95 -3.96 17.98
CA THR A 81 -0.47 -5.21 17.42
C THR A 81 -1.17 -6.37 18.08
N VAL A 82 -1.55 -7.35 17.29
CA VAL A 82 -2.18 -8.61 17.74
C VAL A 82 -1.48 -9.78 17.06
N PHE A 83 -1.48 -10.92 17.71
CA PHE A 83 -0.70 -12.09 17.31
C PHE A 83 -1.58 -13.28 16.96
N LYS A 84 -1.14 -14.09 16.00
CA LYS A 84 -1.67 -15.43 15.79
C LYS A 84 -1.58 -16.20 17.13
N ASN A 85 -2.62 -16.94 17.50
CA ASN A 85 -2.71 -17.60 18.82
C ASN A 85 -1.47 -18.44 19.17
N SER A 86 -0.93 -19.20 18.20
CA SER A 86 0.31 -19.98 18.40
C SER A 86 1.51 -19.08 18.71
N TRP A 87 1.61 -17.93 18.04
CA TRP A 87 2.69 -16.98 18.24
C TRP A 87 2.55 -16.21 19.56
N ALA A 88 1.33 -15.82 19.93
CA ALA A 88 1.04 -15.24 21.24
C ALA A 88 1.49 -16.15 22.39
N LYS A 89 1.21 -17.44 22.29
CA LYS A 89 1.69 -18.46 23.27
C LYS A 89 3.22 -18.52 23.33
N THR A 90 3.89 -18.54 22.18
CA THR A 90 5.36 -18.54 22.11
C THR A 90 5.96 -17.30 22.78
N LEU A 91 5.37 -16.13 22.58
CA LEU A 91 5.80 -14.86 23.16
C LEU A 91 5.37 -14.68 24.63
N LYS A 92 4.56 -15.61 25.19
CA LYS A 92 3.90 -15.44 26.49
C LYS A 92 3.16 -14.10 26.59
N ASN A 93 2.43 -13.73 25.54
CA ASN A 93 1.73 -12.47 25.39
C ASN A 93 0.24 -12.70 25.22
N ASP A 94 -0.59 -11.84 25.82
CA ASP A 94 -2.04 -11.96 25.84
C ASP A 94 -2.75 -11.33 24.63
N ARG A 95 -2.01 -10.70 23.71
CA ARG A 95 -2.56 -10.03 22.52
C ARG A 95 -2.90 -11.01 21.40
N ASP A 96 -3.68 -11.99 21.71
CA ASP A 96 -4.23 -12.99 20.77
C ASP A 96 -5.48 -12.49 20.03
N ILE A 97 -6.16 -13.38 19.32
CA ILE A 97 -7.42 -13.07 18.61
C ILE A 97 -8.52 -12.60 19.58
N ASN A 98 -8.59 -13.12 20.79
CA ASN A 98 -9.60 -12.69 21.77
C ASN A 98 -9.32 -11.26 22.26
N TYR A 99 -8.06 -10.92 22.46
CA TYR A 99 -7.66 -9.54 22.71
C TYR A 99 -8.05 -8.63 21.55
N ALA A 100 -7.79 -9.05 20.30
CA ALA A 100 -8.16 -8.27 19.11
C ALA A 100 -9.65 -7.92 19.08
N LYS A 101 -10.53 -8.88 19.39
CA LYS A 101 -11.98 -8.68 19.47
C LYS A 101 -12.37 -7.65 20.54
N LYS A 102 -11.85 -7.81 21.75
CA LYS A 102 -12.09 -6.86 22.85
C LYS A 102 -11.61 -5.46 22.49
N TYR A 103 -10.43 -5.36 21.88
CA TYR A 103 -9.85 -4.10 21.49
C TYR A 103 -10.63 -3.41 20.34
N ALA A 104 -11.03 -4.16 19.31
CA ALA A 104 -11.87 -3.62 18.24
C ALA A 104 -13.23 -3.12 18.76
N LYS A 105 -13.87 -3.85 19.70
CA LYS A 105 -15.09 -3.41 20.36
C LYS A 105 -14.88 -2.11 21.15
N LYS A 106 -13.74 -1.97 21.83
CA LYS A 106 -13.37 -0.73 22.54
C LYS A 106 -13.17 0.45 21.59
N LEU A 107 -12.53 0.23 20.43
CA LEU A 107 -12.33 1.28 19.41
C LEU A 107 -13.64 1.72 18.77
N GLY A 108 -14.63 0.83 18.70
CA GLY A 108 -15.84 1.00 17.90
C GLY A 108 -15.60 0.63 16.42
N TYR A 109 -16.54 -0.12 15.82
CA TYR A 109 -16.50 -0.43 14.41
C TYR A 109 -16.92 0.78 13.55
N PRO A 110 -16.40 0.93 12.32
CA PRO A 110 -15.44 0.03 11.67
C PRO A 110 -14.01 0.20 12.17
N VAL A 111 -13.22 -0.86 12.05
CA VAL A 111 -11.77 -0.86 12.34
C VAL A 111 -10.97 -1.29 11.12
N ILE A 112 -9.74 -0.82 11.02
CA ILE A 112 -8.76 -1.31 10.04
C ILE A 112 -8.02 -2.51 10.62
N VAL A 113 -7.93 -3.57 9.83
CA VAL A 113 -7.14 -4.78 10.12
C VAL A 113 -6.10 -4.95 9.03
N LYS A 114 -4.83 -5.06 9.40
CA LYS A 114 -3.74 -5.13 8.42
C LYS A 114 -2.54 -5.92 8.95
N PRO A 115 -1.73 -6.55 8.07
CA PRO A 115 -0.46 -7.13 8.45
C PRO A 115 0.51 -6.05 8.95
N ASN A 116 1.36 -6.39 9.94
CA ASN A 116 2.34 -5.43 10.46
C ASN A 116 3.45 -5.10 9.45
N SER A 117 3.94 -6.10 8.73
CA SER A 117 5.14 -6.01 7.88
C SER A 117 4.87 -5.90 6.38
N MET A 118 3.68 -6.30 5.90
CA MET A 118 3.36 -6.23 4.47
C MET A 118 3.16 -4.78 3.97
N SER A 119 3.36 -4.59 2.66
CA SER A 119 3.24 -3.30 1.99
C SER A 119 2.18 -3.32 0.88
N GLN A 120 2.02 -2.21 0.18
CA GLN A 120 1.16 -2.07 -1.00
C GLN A 120 -0.34 -2.38 -0.76
N GLY A 121 -0.83 -2.19 0.49
CA GLY A 121 -2.23 -2.46 0.83
C GLY A 121 -2.60 -3.94 0.84
N SER A 122 -1.61 -4.83 0.76
CA SER A 122 -1.84 -6.26 0.84
C SER A 122 -2.38 -6.63 2.21
N GLY A 123 -3.47 -7.41 2.25
CA GLY A 123 -4.10 -7.85 3.49
C GLY A 123 -4.78 -6.75 4.33
N VAL A 124 -4.89 -5.52 3.82
CA VAL A 124 -5.63 -4.44 4.51
C VAL A 124 -7.12 -4.62 4.31
N SER A 125 -7.87 -4.67 5.39
CA SER A 125 -9.32 -4.81 5.41
C SER A 125 -9.97 -3.78 6.32
N LEU A 126 -11.12 -3.27 5.92
CA LEU A 126 -12.03 -2.48 6.76
C LEU A 126 -13.11 -3.42 7.29
N ALA A 127 -13.10 -3.66 8.60
CA ALA A 127 -14.03 -4.55 9.27
C ALA A 127 -15.15 -3.74 9.96
N TRP A 128 -16.40 -4.01 9.62
CA TRP A 128 -17.60 -3.36 10.16
C TRP A 128 -18.24 -4.17 11.29
N SER A 129 -17.74 -5.37 11.54
CA SER A 129 -18.27 -6.28 12.56
C SER A 129 -17.17 -7.21 13.08
N GLU A 130 -17.46 -7.87 14.21
CA GLU A 130 -16.57 -8.91 14.75
C GLU A 130 -16.37 -10.07 13.76
N LYS A 131 -17.41 -10.42 12.99
CA LYS A 131 -17.33 -11.46 11.96
C LYS A 131 -16.31 -11.07 10.89
N GLU A 132 -16.37 -9.84 10.39
CA GLU A 132 -15.43 -9.34 9.38
C GLU A 132 -13.99 -9.18 9.95
N LEU A 133 -13.86 -8.76 11.22
CA LEU A 133 -12.58 -8.75 11.92
C LEU A 133 -11.96 -10.14 11.99
N ASN A 134 -12.74 -11.16 12.38
CA ASN A 134 -12.26 -12.53 12.47
C ASN A 134 -11.80 -13.06 11.12
N GLN A 135 -12.56 -12.79 10.05
CA GLN A 135 -12.18 -13.19 8.71
C GLN A 135 -10.88 -12.51 8.26
N ALA A 136 -10.75 -11.19 8.46
CA ALA A 136 -9.55 -10.45 8.13
C ALA A 136 -8.31 -10.96 8.89
N LEU A 137 -8.45 -11.25 10.18
CA LEU A 137 -7.36 -11.82 10.97
C LEU A 137 -7.01 -13.25 10.52
N PHE A 138 -8.01 -14.06 10.19
CA PHE A 138 -7.79 -15.41 9.67
C PHE A 138 -6.97 -15.35 8.37
N ASP A 139 -7.37 -14.53 7.41
CA ASP A 139 -6.69 -14.38 6.12
C ASP A 139 -5.24 -13.90 6.29
N ILE A 140 -5.01 -12.94 7.19
CA ILE A 140 -3.65 -12.46 7.51
C ILE A 140 -2.83 -13.59 8.14
N PHE A 141 -3.38 -14.31 9.10
CA PHE A 141 -2.66 -15.33 9.85
C PHE A 141 -2.42 -16.65 9.09
N LEU A 142 -2.90 -16.77 7.85
CA LEU A 142 -2.45 -17.82 6.93
C LEU A 142 -0.98 -17.63 6.53
N HIS A 143 -0.52 -16.38 6.41
CA HIS A 143 0.79 -16.04 5.87
C HIS A 143 1.67 -15.27 6.86
N GLU A 144 1.07 -14.56 7.80
CA GLU A 144 1.74 -13.69 8.76
C GLU A 144 1.46 -14.14 10.20
N LYS A 145 2.31 -13.73 11.13
CA LYS A 145 2.13 -14.00 12.58
C LYS A 145 1.61 -12.80 13.34
N ILE A 146 1.70 -11.61 12.74
CA ILE A 146 1.48 -10.32 13.38
C ILE A 146 0.52 -9.49 12.53
N ALA A 147 -0.56 -9.02 13.14
CA ALA A 147 -1.49 -8.07 12.55
C ALA A 147 -1.62 -6.82 13.42
N ILE A 148 -2.18 -5.76 12.86
CA ILE A 148 -2.56 -4.54 13.60
C ILE A 148 -4.06 -4.37 13.45
N VAL A 149 -4.72 -4.08 14.58
CA VAL A 149 -6.10 -3.58 14.63
C VAL A 149 -6.03 -2.12 15.03
N GLU A 150 -6.58 -1.23 14.20
CA GLU A 150 -6.52 0.22 14.46
C GLU A 150 -7.82 0.93 14.09
N ARG A 151 -8.00 2.10 14.69
CA ARG A 151 -9.13 2.98 14.41
C ARG A 151 -9.19 3.34 12.93
N TYR A 152 -10.35 3.21 12.33
CA TYR A 152 -10.61 3.77 11.01
C TYR A 152 -10.63 5.30 11.09
N LEU A 153 -9.88 5.94 10.24
CA LEU A 153 -9.85 7.39 10.08
C LEU A 153 -10.47 7.71 8.71
N PRO A 154 -11.69 8.26 8.68
CA PRO A 154 -12.28 8.72 7.44
C PRO A 154 -11.52 9.95 6.91
N GLY A 155 -11.49 10.13 5.60
CA GLY A 155 -10.84 11.28 4.99
C GLY A 155 -10.11 10.93 3.69
N ARG A 156 -9.43 11.92 3.15
CA ARG A 156 -8.60 11.76 1.95
C ARG A 156 -7.23 11.21 2.35
N ASP A 157 -6.65 10.41 1.47
CA ASP A 157 -5.34 9.78 1.67
C ASP A 157 -4.28 10.53 0.86
N TYR A 158 -3.27 11.06 1.53
CA TYR A 158 -2.19 11.80 0.90
C TYR A 158 -0.87 11.03 1.01
N ARG A 159 -0.07 11.05 -0.07
CA ARG A 159 1.32 10.68 -0.05
C ARG A 159 2.17 11.94 -0.06
N VAL A 160 2.97 12.11 0.99
CA VAL A 160 3.99 13.15 1.06
C VAL A 160 5.35 12.46 1.02
N VAL A 161 6.20 12.86 0.09
CA VAL A 161 7.57 12.36 -0.04
C VAL A 161 8.52 13.45 0.46
N VAL A 162 9.30 13.10 1.46
CA VAL A 162 10.24 14.01 2.11
C VAL A 162 11.66 13.48 1.89
N LEU A 163 12.55 14.34 1.45
CA LEU A 163 13.99 14.08 1.39
C LEU A 163 14.68 15.09 2.27
N ASP A 164 15.46 14.60 3.24
CA ASP A 164 16.02 15.41 4.32
C ASP A 164 14.92 16.19 5.06
N ASN A 165 14.80 17.49 4.89
CA ASN A 165 13.76 18.32 5.51
C ASN A 165 12.84 18.99 4.47
N GLU A 166 12.91 18.56 3.20
CA GLU A 166 12.16 19.17 2.11
C GLU A 166 11.08 18.22 1.59
N ILE A 167 9.90 18.77 1.34
CA ILE A 167 8.83 18.06 0.65
C ILE A 167 9.11 18.11 -0.85
N ILE A 168 9.49 16.97 -1.44
CA ILE A 168 9.82 16.87 -2.86
C ILE A 168 8.62 16.43 -3.72
N SER A 169 7.56 15.90 -3.11
CA SER A 169 6.32 15.53 -3.79
C SER A 169 5.18 15.37 -2.80
N ALA A 170 3.99 15.82 -3.18
CA ALA A 170 2.75 15.54 -2.46
C ALA A 170 1.63 15.27 -3.47
N TYR A 171 0.80 14.26 -3.21
CA TYR A 171 -0.36 13.95 -4.03
C TYR A 171 -1.42 13.20 -3.24
N GLU A 172 -2.69 13.41 -3.61
CA GLU A 172 -3.80 12.62 -3.10
C GLU A 172 -3.81 11.24 -3.76
N ARG A 173 -3.99 10.20 -2.95
CA ARG A 173 -4.23 8.84 -3.44
C ARG A 173 -5.72 8.55 -3.42
N VAL A 174 -6.25 8.24 -4.58
CA VAL A 174 -7.68 7.90 -4.73
C VAL A 174 -7.81 6.40 -4.91
N PRO A 175 -8.71 5.72 -4.16
CA PRO A 175 -8.93 4.29 -4.33
C PRO A 175 -9.34 3.92 -5.76
N LEU A 176 -9.08 2.65 -6.14
CA LEU A 176 -9.55 2.14 -7.43
C LEU A 176 -11.03 2.42 -7.62
N SER A 177 -11.36 3.16 -8.66
CA SER A 177 -12.73 3.53 -9.01
C SER A 177 -12.95 3.46 -10.53
N VAL A 178 -14.20 3.42 -10.92
CA VAL A 178 -14.65 3.59 -12.30
C VAL A 178 -15.76 4.62 -12.35
N VAL A 179 -15.88 5.29 -13.50
CA VAL A 179 -16.95 6.26 -13.76
C VAL A 179 -17.84 5.72 -14.88
N GLY A 180 -19.13 5.64 -14.62
CA GLY A 180 -20.13 5.18 -15.57
C GLY A 180 -20.19 6.03 -16.84
N ASP A 181 -20.39 5.36 -17.97
CA ASP A 181 -20.67 5.99 -19.26
C ASP A 181 -22.12 5.78 -19.73
N GLY A 182 -22.93 5.11 -18.91
CA GLY A 182 -24.34 4.77 -19.18
C GLY A 182 -24.54 3.55 -20.08
N ARG A 183 -23.46 2.84 -20.48
CA ARG A 183 -23.55 1.70 -21.44
C ARG A 183 -22.59 0.56 -21.16
N SER A 184 -21.43 0.85 -20.62
CA SER A 184 -20.39 -0.16 -20.38
C SER A 184 -20.56 -0.80 -19.01
N SER A 185 -20.30 -2.11 -18.93
CA SER A 185 -20.23 -2.79 -17.63
C SER A 185 -19.02 -2.32 -16.82
N ILE A 186 -19.09 -2.47 -15.49
CA ILE A 186 -17.97 -2.17 -14.58
C ILE A 186 -16.70 -2.91 -15.03
N LEU A 187 -16.80 -4.18 -15.46
CA LEU A 187 -15.66 -4.92 -15.98
C LEU A 187 -15.06 -4.27 -17.23
N SER A 188 -15.90 -3.80 -18.15
CA SER A 188 -15.45 -3.11 -19.37
C SER A 188 -14.75 -1.80 -19.05
N LEU A 189 -15.27 -1.04 -18.08
CA LEU A 189 -14.66 0.20 -17.60
C LEU A 189 -13.30 -0.07 -16.92
N LEU A 190 -13.19 -1.14 -16.12
CA LEU A 190 -11.93 -1.57 -15.52
C LEU A 190 -10.88 -1.97 -16.58
N LYS A 191 -11.28 -2.71 -17.60
CA LYS A 191 -10.39 -3.08 -18.73
C LYS A 191 -9.90 -1.83 -19.47
N LYS A 192 -10.80 -0.86 -19.70
CA LYS A 192 -10.45 0.43 -20.31
C LYS A 192 -9.43 1.18 -19.44
N LYS A 193 -9.64 1.24 -18.12
CA LYS A 193 -8.69 1.85 -17.16
C LYS A 193 -7.33 1.16 -17.19
N GLN A 194 -7.28 -0.18 -17.20
CA GLN A 194 -6.03 -0.93 -17.34
C GLN A 194 -5.31 -0.60 -18.65
N ASN A 195 -6.02 -0.49 -19.76
CA ASN A 195 -5.42 -0.12 -21.03
C ASN A 195 -4.83 1.30 -21.02
N ASN A 196 -5.47 2.24 -20.32
CA ASN A 196 -4.91 3.58 -20.13
C ASN A 196 -3.60 3.51 -19.32
N PHE A 197 -3.54 2.74 -18.22
CA PHE A 197 -2.30 2.54 -17.46
C PHE A 197 -1.16 2.02 -18.34
N ILE A 198 -1.45 1.08 -19.24
CA ILE A 198 -0.44 0.55 -20.17
C ILE A 198 0.04 1.63 -21.14
N LYS A 199 -0.88 2.43 -21.70
CA LYS A 199 -0.55 3.54 -22.60
C LYS A 199 0.31 4.61 -21.92
N ASP A 200 0.01 4.90 -20.65
CA ASP A 200 0.73 5.88 -19.84
C ASP A 200 2.07 5.33 -19.29
N GLY A 201 2.46 4.11 -19.66
CA GLY A 201 3.69 3.45 -19.20
C GLY A 201 3.66 3.03 -17.74
N ARG A 202 2.48 2.93 -17.14
CA ARG A 202 2.30 2.56 -15.73
C ARG A 202 2.37 1.05 -15.55
N ASP A 203 3.21 0.57 -14.62
CA ASP A 203 3.44 -0.86 -14.36
C ASP A 203 2.28 -1.57 -13.63
N THR A 204 1.31 -0.80 -13.13
CA THR A 204 0.18 -1.33 -12.36
C THR A 204 -0.65 -2.33 -13.18
N ARG A 205 -0.94 -3.48 -12.58
CA ARG A 205 -1.85 -4.49 -13.12
C ARG A 205 -3.05 -4.63 -12.19
N ILE A 206 -4.23 -4.28 -12.66
CA ILE A 206 -5.48 -4.42 -11.91
C ILE A 206 -5.88 -5.90 -11.88
N ASN A 207 -6.01 -6.47 -10.69
CA ASN A 207 -6.57 -7.81 -10.53
C ASN A 207 -8.10 -7.75 -10.59
N PHE A 208 -8.69 -8.06 -11.74
CA PHE A 208 -10.15 -8.06 -11.94
C PHE A 208 -10.89 -9.12 -11.11
N LEU A 209 -10.16 -10.13 -10.61
CA LEU A 209 -10.68 -11.21 -9.77
C LEU A 209 -10.45 -11.00 -8.29
N ASP A 210 -9.97 -9.80 -7.89
CA ASP A 210 -9.75 -9.48 -6.47
C ASP A 210 -11.07 -9.63 -5.68
N PRO A 211 -11.14 -10.51 -4.68
CA PRO A 211 -12.36 -10.74 -3.91
C PRO A 211 -12.89 -9.48 -3.23
N ARG A 212 -12.01 -8.53 -2.91
CA ARG A 212 -12.39 -7.26 -2.28
C ARG A 212 -13.26 -6.43 -3.20
N ILE A 213 -12.98 -6.41 -4.51
CA ILE A 213 -13.81 -5.72 -5.52
C ILE A 213 -15.21 -6.34 -5.53
N LYS A 214 -15.30 -7.68 -5.62
CA LYS A 214 -16.58 -8.40 -5.63
C LYS A 214 -17.39 -8.10 -4.36
N ASN A 215 -16.76 -8.18 -3.21
CA ASN A 215 -17.43 -7.94 -1.92
C ASN A 215 -17.91 -6.49 -1.79
N LYS A 216 -17.10 -5.52 -2.23
CA LYS A 216 -17.47 -4.10 -2.17
C LYS A 216 -18.63 -3.78 -3.12
N LEU A 217 -18.64 -4.33 -4.33
CA LEU A 217 -19.75 -4.19 -5.25
C LEU A 217 -21.03 -4.82 -4.71
N ALA A 218 -20.94 -6.03 -4.13
CA ALA A 218 -22.10 -6.70 -3.55
C ALA A 218 -22.74 -5.91 -2.41
N LYS A 219 -21.95 -5.23 -1.57
CA LYS A 219 -22.46 -4.32 -0.52
C LYS A 219 -23.23 -3.12 -1.08
N GLN A 220 -23.04 -2.79 -2.36
CA GLN A 220 -23.73 -1.71 -3.08
C GLN A 220 -24.85 -2.22 -4.01
N GLY A 221 -25.18 -3.53 -3.95
CA GLY A 221 -26.16 -4.15 -4.86
C GLY A 221 -25.65 -4.28 -6.30
N LEU A 222 -24.34 -4.16 -6.52
CA LEU A 222 -23.69 -4.17 -7.83
C LEU A 222 -22.86 -5.44 -8.04
N ASN A 223 -22.48 -5.67 -9.30
CA ASN A 223 -21.51 -6.70 -9.70
C ASN A 223 -20.72 -6.22 -10.93
N LEU A 224 -19.74 -7.02 -11.38
CA LEU A 224 -18.88 -6.65 -12.51
C LEU A 224 -19.63 -6.51 -13.86
N LYS A 225 -20.83 -7.05 -13.99
CA LYS A 225 -21.69 -6.91 -15.18
C LYS A 225 -22.62 -5.70 -15.10
N SER A 226 -22.77 -5.08 -13.94
CA SER A 226 -23.62 -3.91 -13.75
C SER A 226 -23.16 -2.77 -14.63
N VAL A 227 -24.13 -2.02 -15.19
CA VAL A 227 -23.91 -0.79 -15.97
C VAL A 227 -24.24 0.38 -15.07
N LEU A 228 -23.30 1.29 -14.89
CA LEU A 228 -23.46 2.48 -14.05
C LEU A 228 -24.11 3.61 -14.85
N ILE A 229 -24.84 4.46 -14.14
CA ILE A 229 -25.39 5.70 -14.71
C ILE A 229 -24.23 6.57 -15.21
N LYS A 230 -24.44 7.33 -16.27
CA LYS A 230 -23.44 8.25 -16.82
C LYS A 230 -22.97 9.24 -15.75
N ARG A 231 -21.64 9.35 -15.57
CA ARG A 231 -20.95 10.16 -14.55
C ARG A 231 -21.06 9.64 -13.11
N GLU A 232 -21.73 8.53 -12.87
CA GLU A 232 -21.72 7.88 -11.55
C GLU A 232 -20.33 7.29 -11.29
N ALA A 233 -19.70 7.68 -10.17
CA ALA A 233 -18.42 7.14 -9.74
C ALA A 233 -18.62 6.06 -8.68
N VAL A 234 -18.03 4.89 -8.88
CA VAL A 234 -18.07 3.78 -7.93
C VAL A 234 -16.66 3.38 -7.53
N PHE A 235 -16.37 3.43 -6.23
CA PHE A 235 -15.13 2.94 -5.66
C PHE A 235 -15.18 1.42 -5.52
N LEU A 236 -14.14 0.74 -5.99
CA LEU A 236 -14.05 -0.71 -6.06
C LEU A 236 -13.18 -1.30 -4.96
N LEU A 237 -12.32 -0.48 -4.35
CA LEU A 237 -11.50 -0.82 -3.18
C LEU A 237 -11.61 0.27 -2.12
N ASP A 238 -11.33 -0.08 -0.86
CA ASP A 238 -11.33 0.89 0.26
C ASP A 238 -9.94 1.54 0.44
N ASN A 239 -8.88 0.86 0.02
CA ASN A 239 -7.52 1.35 0.14
C ASN A 239 -7.09 2.13 -1.10
N ALA A 240 -6.53 3.31 -0.88
CA ALA A 240 -6.03 4.20 -1.93
C ALA A 240 -4.62 3.82 -2.39
N ASN A 241 -4.45 2.59 -2.89
CA ASN A 241 -3.14 2.10 -3.30
C ASN A 241 -2.93 2.13 -4.82
N LEU A 242 -1.90 2.83 -5.26
CA LEU A 242 -1.56 2.95 -6.68
C LEU A 242 -1.24 1.61 -7.32
N SER A 243 -0.60 0.67 -6.60
CA SER A 243 -0.24 -0.65 -7.13
C SER A 243 -1.46 -1.58 -7.34
N THR A 244 -2.62 -1.27 -6.73
CA THR A 244 -3.87 -2.00 -6.92
C THR A 244 -4.84 -1.29 -7.87
N GLY A 245 -4.41 -0.23 -8.53
CA GLY A 245 -5.19 0.50 -9.53
C GLY A 245 -5.78 1.81 -9.05
N GLY A 246 -5.43 2.30 -7.85
CA GLY A 246 -5.77 3.66 -7.41
C GLY A 246 -5.09 4.73 -8.27
N ASP A 247 -5.52 5.96 -8.17
CA ASP A 247 -4.99 7.10 -8.91
C ASP A 247 -4.19 8.03 -7.99
N ALA A 248 -3.23 8.76 -8.58
CA ALA A 248 -2.55 9.89 -7.95
C ALA A 248 -3.15 11.18 -8.54
N VAL A 249 -3.51 12.10 -7.68
CA VAL A 249 -4.03 13.42 -8.06
C VAL A 249 -3.14 14.47 -7.40
N ASP A 250 -2.56 15.35 -8.20
CA ASP A 250 -1.71 16.44 -7.72
C ASP A 250 -2.50 17.37 -6.78
N VAL A 251 -1.81 17.93 -5.76
CA VAL A 251 -2.38 18.83 -4.75
C VAL A 251 -1.51 20.08 -4.58
#